data_d40be5b860824d85ba084571cc420886
#
_entry.id   d40be5b860824d85ba084571cc420886
#
_cell.length_a   1.000
_cell.length_b   1.000
_cell.length_c   1.000
_cell.angle_alpha   90.00
_cell.angle_beta   90.00
_cell.angle_gamma   90.00
#
_symmetry.space_group_name_H-M   'P 1'
#
loop_
_entity.id
_entity.type
_entity.pdbx_description
1 polymer ?
#
loop_
_entity_poly.entity_id
_entity_poly.type
_entity_poly.pdbx_seq_one_letter_code
_entity_poly.pdbx_strand_id
1 'polypeptide(L)'
;MHQTIETTEFFLAAFLYSEGITLTGHSRDGKRSTFTFSGEGVNDLALSFYNETAQANVATLARSIRQLKSIMYGTTTIQPSNDHERNNTR
;
A
#
# COMPACT_ATOMS: atom_id res chain seq x y z
N MET A 1 5.49 -18.67 11.61
CA MET A 1 5.80 -18.95 10.20
C MET A 1 5.32 -17.81 9.34
N HIS A 2 6.16 -17.32 8.45
CA HIS A 2 5.77 -16.20 7.60
C HIS A 2 4.89 -16.65 6.46
N GLN A 3 3.88 -15.88 6.20
CA GLN A 3 3.03 -16.06 5.04
C GLN A 3 3.33 -14.94 4.05
N THR A 4 3.18 -15.24 2.78
CA THR A 4 3.46 -14.27 1.72
C THR A 4 2.31 -14.29 0.74
N ILE A 5 1.85 -13.11 0.34
CA ILE A 5 0.87 -13.00 -0.75
C ILE A 5 1.31 -11.92 -1.74
N GLU A 6 0.86 -12.09 -2.97
CA GLU A 6 0.99 -11.08 -3.99
C GLU A 6 -0.38 -10.62 -4.42
N THR A 7 -0.52 -9.34 -4.68
CA THR A 7 -1.81 -8.81 -5.11
C THR A 7 -1.62 -7.64 -6.05
N THR A 8 -2.54 -7.54 -7.01
CA THR A 8 -2.63 -6.36 -7.86
C THR A 8 -3.78 -5.46 -7.40
N GLU A 9 -4.49 -5.86 -6.35
CA GLU A 9 -5.61 -5.07 -5.83
C GLU A 9 -5.06 -3.96 -4.93
N PHE A 10 -5.16 -2.73 -5.41
CA PHE A 10 -4.55 -1.60 -4.72
C PHE A 10 -5.10 -1.41 -3.31
N PHE A 11 -6.42 -1.49 -3.15
CA PHE A 11 -7.00 -1.24 -1.83
C PHE A 11 -6.68 -2.34 -0.83
N LEU A 12 -6.55 -3.59 -1.30
CA LEU A 12 -6.07 -4.65 -0.43
C LEU A 12 -4.64 -4.36 0.01
N ALA A 13 -3.79 -3.93 -0.92
CA ALA A 13 -2.42 -3.59 -0.59
C ALA A 13 -2.37 -2.47 0.45
N ALA A 14 -3.21 -1.44 0.26
CA ALA A 14 -3.25 -0.33 1.22
C ALA A 14 -3.72 -0.81 2.60
N PHE A 15 -4.70 -1.70 2.62
CA PHE A 15 -5.20 -2.25 3.88
C PHE A 15 -4.10 -3.03 4.60
N LEU A 16 -3.41 -3.92 3.89
CA LEU A 16 -2.33 -4.71 4.49
C LEU A 16 -1.21 -3.81 5.00
N TYR A 17 -0.88 -2.80 4.23
CA TYR A 17 0.16 -1.86 4.63
C TYR A 17 -0.26 -1.10 5.89
N SER A 18 -1.53 -0.71 5.98
CA SER A 18 -2.04 0.01 7.15
C SER A 18 -2.06 -0.88 8.40
N GLU A 19 -2.14 -2.20 8.23
CA GLU A 19 -2.13 -3.14 9.33
C GLU A 19 -0.72 -3.52 9.78
N GLY A 20 0.28 -2.91 9.18
CA GLY A 20 1.66 -3.16 9.59
C GLY A 20 2.30 -4.37 8.95
N ILE A 21 1.66 -4.95 7.94
CA ILE A 21 2.26 -6.06 7.21
C ILE A 21 3.40 -5.51 6.35
N THR A 22 4.49 -6.22 6.31
CA THR A 22 5.68 -5.76 5.61
C THR A 22 5.51 -5.90 4.11
N LEU A 23 5.72 -4.80 3.39
CA LEU A 23 5.78 -4.82 1.94
C LEU A 23 7.19 -5.27 1.55
N THR A 24 7.30 -6.44 0.93
CA THR A 24 8.60 -7.01 0.59
C THR A 24 8.94 -6.86 -0.87
N GLY A 25 7.98 -6.48 -1.71
CA GLY A 25 8.29 -6.31 -3.12
C GLY A 25 7.22 -5.53 -3.83
N HIS A 26 7.64 -4.87 -4.89
CA HIS A 26 6.73 -4.16 -5.79
C HIS A 26 7.31 -4.25 -7.19
N SER A 27 6.47 -4.62 -8.14
CA SER A 27 6.87 -4.62 -9.54
C SER A 27 5.77 -3.96 -10.35
N ARG A 28 6.16 -3.46 -11.50
CA ARG A 28 5.21 -2.78 -12.37
C ARG A 28 5.38 -3.29 -13.79
N ASP A 29 4.26 -3.67 -14.38
CA ASP A 29 4.22 -4.15 -15.77
C ASP A 29 3.17 -3.30 -16.48
N GLY A 30 3.63 -2.31 -17.23
CA GLY A 30 2.72 -1.38 -17.87
C GLY A 30 1.99 -0.57 -16.82
N LYS A 31 0.66 -0.70 -16.81
CA LYS A 31 -0.17 0.02 -15.84
C LYS A 31 -0.48 -0.79 -14.60
N ARG A 32 -0.04 -2.05 -14.57
CA ARG A 32 -0.35 -2.93 -13.45
C ARG A 32 0.80 -2.97 -12.47
N SER A 33 0.48 -2.75 -11.21
CA SER A 33 1.44 -2.91 -10.12
C SER A 33 1.10 -4.16 -9.33
N THR A 34 2.13 -4.92 -8.97
CA THR A 34 1.97 -6.08 -8.12
C THR A 34 2.71 -5.81 -6.82
N PHE A 35 2.04 -6.04 -5.71
CA PHE A 35 2.60 -5.83 -4.38
C PHE A 35 2.76 -7.17 -3.69
N THR A 36 3.91 -7.37 -3.05
CA THR A 36 4.16 -8.60 -2.30
C THR A 36 4.28 -8.23 -0.82
N PHE A 37 3.51 -8.92 0.01
CA PHE A 37 3.49 -8.69 1.45
C PHE A 37 3.83 -9.97 2.17
N SER A 38 4.59 -9.85 3.25
CA SER A 38 4.94 -11.00 4.09
C SER A 38 4.70 -10.66 5.54
N GLY A 39 4.15 -11.59 6.27
CA GLY A 39 3.95 -11.43 7.70
C GLY A 39 2.94 -12.44 8.22
N GLU A 40 2.95 -12.64 9.53
CA GLU A 40 1.97 -13.50 10.15
C GLU A 40 0.59 -12.91 10.01
N GLY A 41 -0.38 -13.76 9.67
CA GLY A 41 -1.76 -13.34 9.59
C GLY A 41 -2.13 -12.63 8.29
N VAL A 42 -1.19 -12.52 7.35
CA VAL A 42 -1.48 -11.77 6.11
C VAL A 42 -2.62 -12.43 5.32
N ASN A 43 -2.67 -13.77 5.32
CA ASN A 43 -3.74 -14.46 4.60
C ASN A 43 -5.09 -14.20 5.24
N ASP A 44 -5.15 -14.20 6.57
CA ASP A 44 -6.40 -13.93 7.27
C ASP A 44 -6.87 -12.50 7.03
N LEU A 45 -5.95 -11.55 7.02
CA LEU A 45 -6.30 -10.17 6.74
C LEU A 45 -6.82 -10.02 5.32
N ALA A 46 -6.16 -10.65 4.36
CA ALA A 46 -6.63 -10.60 2.97
C ALA A 46 -8.02 -11.21 2.84
N LEU A 47 -8.25 -12.32 3.54
CA LEU A 47 -9.55 -12.97 3.51
C LEU A 47 -10.62 -12.06 4.10
N SER A 48 -10.32 -11.37 5.20
CA SER A 48 -11.28 -10.45 5.79
C SER A 48 -11.62 -9.31 4.83
N PHE A 49 -10.66 -8.85 4.05
CA PHE A 49 -10.91 -7.82 3.04
C PHE A 49 -11.92 -8.33 2.00
N TYR A 50 -11.68 -9.54 1.48
CA TYR A 50 -12.57 -10.08 0.44
C TYR A 50 -13.95 -10.42 1.00
N ASN A 51 -14.05 -10.76 2.29
CA ASN A 51 -15.33 -11.05 2.93
C ASN A 51 -16.02 -9.80 3.45
N GLU A 52 -15.41 -8.64 3.24
CA GLU A 52 -15.97 -7.35 3.66
C GLU A 52 -16.14 -7.24 5.17
N THR A 53 -15.29 -7.94 5.90
CA THR A 53 -15.26 -7.85 7.37
C THR A 53 -14.07 -7.06 7.88
N ALA A 54 -13.22 -6.59 6.98
CA ALA A 54 -12.04 -5.85 7.38
C ALA A 54 -12.41 -4.50 7.95
N GLN A 55 -11.66 -4.06 8.96
CA GLN A 55 -11.84 -2.76 9.56
C GLN A 55 -10.49 -2.07 9.61
N ALA A 56 -10.48 -0.77 9.42
CA ALA A 56 -9.24 -0.02 9.41
C ALA A 56 -9.49 1.39 9.94
N ASN A 57 -8.45 1.95 10.54
CA ASN A 57 -8.48 3.35 10.90
C ASN A 57 -8.39 4.18 9.62
N VAL A 58 -9.36 5.08 9.44
CA VAL A 58 -9.47 5.83 8.19
C VAL A 58 -8.23 6.68 7.93
N ALA A 59 -7.71 7.35 8.95
CA ALA A 59 -6.54 8.21 8.76
C ALA A 59 -5.30 7.39 8.42
N THR A 60 -5.15 6.24 9.07
CA THR A 60 -4.02 5.35 8.79
C THR A 60 -4.11 4.79 7.38
N LEU A 61 -5.31 4.40 6.98
CA LEU A 61 -5.52 3.88 5.64
C LEU A 61 -5.23 4.95 4.59
N ALA A 62 -5.70 6.17 4.81
CA ALA A 62 -5.44 7.26 3.87
C ALA A 62 -3.94 7.52 3.72
N ARG A 63 -3.20 7.48 4.84
CA ARG A 63 -1.76 7.64 4.79
C ARG A 63 -1.10 6.51 4.00
N SER A 64 -1.57 5.29 4.22
CA SER A 64 -1.03 4.13 3.52
C SER A 64 -1.28 4.23 2.01
N ILE A 65 -2.45 4.71 1.62
CA ILE A 65 -2.77 4.92 0.21
C ILE A 65 -1.76 5.90 -0.41
N ARG A 66 -1.49 7.01 0.27
CA ARG A 66 -0.55 8.00 -0.25
C ARG A 66 0.86 7.42 -0.36
N GLN A 67 1.27 6.65 0.64
CA GLN A 67 2.61 6.05 0.62
C GLN A 67 2.75 5.03 -0.50
N LEU A 68 1.73 4.21 -0.71
CA LEU A 68 1.78 3.22 -1.80
C LEU A 68 1.80 3.91 -3.16
N LYS A 69 1.06 5.00 -3.32
CA LYS A 69 1.10 5.73 -4.58
C LYS A 69 2.49 6.29 -4.84
N SER A 70 3.18 6.76 -3.81
CA SER A 70 4.55 7.22 -3.98
C SER A 70 5.46 6.09 -4.46
N ILE A 71 5.29 4.90 -3.89
CA ILE A 71 6.06 3.74 -4.30
C ILE A 71 5.76 3.37 -5.75
N MET A 72 4.46 3.34 -6.10
CA MET A 72 4.04 2.97 -7.45
C MET A 72 4.62 3.89 -8.52
N TYR A 73 4.66 5.17 -8.22
CA TYR A 73 5.08 6.15 -9.22
C TYR A 73 6.55 6.51 -9.14
N GLY A 74 7.27 5.89 -8.20
CA GLY A 74 8.70 6.15 -8.06
C GLY A 74 9.02 7.55 -7.58
N THR A 75 8.08 8.19 -6.87
CA THR A 75 8.26 9.58 -6.44
C THR A 75 8.80 9.65 -5.05
N THR A 76 9.59 8.75 -4.70
CA THR A 76 10.08 8.70 -3.38
C THR A 76 11.06 9.73 -3.05
N THR A 77 11.41 10.51 -3.89
CA THR A 77 12.25 11.43 -3.44
C THR A 77 11.67 12.46 -2.81
N ILE A 78 11.77 12.53 -2.36
CA ILE A 78 11.13 13.29 -1.86
C ILE A 78 10.97 14.56 -2.21
N GLN A 79 10.85 14.79 -2.75
CA GLN A 79 10.56 15.72 -3.05
C GLN A 79 9.86 16.40 -2.77
N PRO A 80 10.28 16.74 -2.62
CA PRO A 80 9.63 17.43 -2.35
C PRO A 80 9.04 18.10 -2.76
N SER A 81 9.29 18.26 -2.76
CA SER A 81 8.60 18.93 -2.84
C SER A 81 7.98 19.37 -3.34
N ASN A 82 8.16 19.60 -3.48
CA ASN A 82 7.37 20.09 -3.60
C ASN A 82 6.61 20.26 -3.98
N ASP A 83 6.91 20.49 -4.10
CA ASP A 83 6.14 20.83 -3.99
C ASP A 83 5.48 20.95 -4.33
N HIS A 84 5.78 21.15 -4.53
CA HIS A 84 5.09 21.49 -4.27
C HIS A 84 4.54 21.57 -4.52
N GLU A 85 4.89 21.98 -4.73
CA GLU A 85 4.39 22.35 -4.40
C GLU A 85 3.88 22.51 -4.69
N ARG A 86 4.13 22.72 -5.11
CA ARG A 86 3.62 23.13 -4.80
C ARG A 86 3.01 23.28 -4.85
N ASN A 87 3.42 23.71 -5.08
CA ASN A 87 2.85 24.02 -4.57
C ASN A 87 2.33 24.15 -4.57
N ASN A 88 2.57 24.62 -4.73
CA ASN A 88 2.09 24.97 -4.13
C ASN A 88 1.69 25.20 -4.02
N THR A 89 1.92 25.65 -4.20
CA THR A 89 1.67 26.05 -3.58
C THR A 89 1.29 26.29 -3.50
N ARG A 90 1.38 26.71 -3.72
CA ARG A 90 1.17 27.00 -3.15
C ARG A 90 0.92 27.03 -2.92
#